data_3dbe8ed885a59820e9a9aac3205bc1a3
#
_entry.id   3dbe8ed885a59820e9a9aac3205bc1a3
#
_cell.length_a   1.000
_cell.length_b   1.000
_cell.length_c   1.000
_cell.angle_alpha   90.00
_cell.angle_beta   90.00
_cell.angle_gamma   90.00
#
_symmetry.space_group_name_H-M   'P 1'
#
loop_
_entity.id
_entity.type
_entity.pdbx_description
1 polymer ?
#
loop_
_entity_poly.entity_id
_entity_poly.type
_entity_poly.pdbx_seq_one_letter_code
_entity_poly.pdbx_strand_id
1 'polypeptide(L)'
;MQISRGLVDGKMKEVVLEILKNKALEVGVVSWFVAQFLKIVIAFIMTRKVNLKWFISSGGMPSSHSAFACGLSTAVGLIDGFSSTNFAISLTFTLIVMYDAAGVRREAGKQAQTLNEIIEMYLSPHYKPQYKLKELIGHKPTEVFAGAIVGILIATIMI
;
A
#
# COMPACT_ATOMS: atom_id res chain seq x y z
N MET A 1 -26.71 -16.73 -28.96
CA MET A 1 -25.59 -15.82 -28.60
C MET A 1 -25.99 -14.68 -27.65
N GLN A 2 -27.21 -14.12 -27.65
CA GLN A 2 -27.70 -13.10 -26.71
C GLN A 2 -28.00 -13.64 -25.30
N ILE A 3 -28.53 -14.86 -25.19
CA ILE A 3 -28.91 -15.50 -23.92
C ILE A 3 -27.67 -15.76 -23.02
N SER A 4 -26.52 -16.11 -23.61
CA SER A 4 -25.29 -16.35 -22.88
C SER A 4 -24.66 -15.07 -22.30
N ARG A 5 -24.82 -13.93 -22.97
CA ARG A 5 -24.33 -12.63 -22.47
C ARG A 5 -25.12 -12.15 -21.24
N GLY A 6 -26.45 -12.28 -21.24
CA GLY A 6 -27.27 -11.87 -20.08
C GLY A 6 -27.02 -12.71 -18.82
N LEU A 7 -26.74 -14.01 -18.97
CA LEU A 7 -26.35 -14.90 -17.87
C LEU A 7 -24.97 -14.55 -17.31
N VAL A 8 -24.01 -14.22 -18.18
CA VAL A 8 -22.67 -13.78 -17.76
C VAL A 8 -22.73 -12.44 -17.04
N ASP A 9 -23.49 -11.47 -17.55
CA ASP A 9 -23.66 -10.15 -16.93
C ASP A 9 -24.36 -10.24 -15.55
N GLY A 10 -25.35 -11.14 -15.41
CA GLY A 10 -26.01 -11.39 -14.13
C GLY A 10 -25.05 -11.97 -13.10
N LYS A 11 -24.29 -13.01 -13.47
CA LYS A 11 -23.31 -13.66 -12.61
C LYS A 11 -22.15 -12.72 -12.22
N MET A 12 -21.70 -11.88 -13.16
CA MET A 12 -20.67 -10.86 -12.88
C MET A 12 -21.16 -9.84 -11.85
N LYS A 13 -22.40 -9.37 -11.95
CA LYS A 13 -23.01 -8.45 -10.97
C LYS A 13 -23.09 -9.07 -9.57
N GLU A 14 -23.49 -10.34 -9.47
CA GLU A 14 -23.53 -11.06 -8.19
C GLU A 14 -22.14 -11.14 -7.56
N VAL A 15 -21.11 -11.54 -8.32
CA VAL A 15 -19.73 -11.61 -7.82
C VAL A 15 -19.24 -10.24 -7.34
N VAL A 16 -19.49 -9.18 -8.10
CA VAL A 16 -19.11 -7.82 -7.69
C VAL A 16 -19.82 -7.41 -6.39
N LEU A 17 -21.11 -7.74 -6.26
CA LEU A 17 -21.86 -7.45 -5.03
C LEU A 17 -21.33 -8.23 -3.83
N GLU A 18 -20.90 -9.49 -4.01
CA GLU A 18 -20.28 -10.29 -2.95
C GLU A 18 -18.94 -9.69 -2.51
N ILE A 19 -18.10 -9.26 -3.47
CA ILE A 19 -16.83 -8.57 -3.17
C ILE A 19 -17.08 -7.28 -2.36
N LEU A 20 -18.08 -6.49 -2.76
CA LEU A 20 -18.42 -5.24 -2.08
C LEU A 20 -19.00 -5.46 -0.68
N LYS A 21 -19.57 -6.64 -0.39
CA LYS A 21 -20.08 -7.02 0.93
C LYS A 21 -19.01 -7.61 1.84
N ASN A 22 -17.79 -7.85 1.34
CA ASN A 22 -16.73 -8.44 2.13
C ASN A 22 -16.20 -7.40 3.14
N LYS A 23 -16.58 -7.58 4.40
CA LYS A 23 -16.22 -6.67 5.50
C LYS A 23 -14.72 -6.54 5.72
N ALA A 24 -13.96 -7.61 5.61
CA ALA A 24 -12.52 -7.56 5.79
C ALA A 24 -11.85 -6.73 4.68
N LEU A 25 -12.32 -6.88 3.44
CA LEU A 25 -11.84 -6.09 2.31
C LEU A 25 -12.23 -4.61 2.46
N GLU A 26 -13.45 -4.32 2.90
CA GLU A 26 -13.92 -2.96 3.20
C GLU A 26 -13.00 -2.27 4.21
N VAL A 27 -12.68 -2.95 5.33
CA VAL A 27 -11.74 -2.44 6.35
C VAL A 27 -10.37 -2.16 5.76
N GLY A 28 -9.82 -3.06 4.94
CA GLY A 28 -8.54 -2.85 4.27
C GLY A 28 -8.55 -1.58 3.40
N VAL A 29 -9.59 -1.40 2.59
CA VAL A 29 -9.77 -0.22 1.71
C VAL A 29 -9.89 1.05 2.53
N VAL A 30 -10.71 1.06 3.58
CA VAL A 30 -10.87 2.23 4.46
C VAL A 30 -9.54 2.56 5.14
N SER A 31 -8.80 1.56 5.63
CA SER A 31 -7.48 1.74 6.23
C SER A 31 -6.49 2.39 5.26
N TRP A 32 -6.52 1.98 4.00
CA TRP A 32 -5.71 2.58 2.94
C TRP A 32 -6.06 4.05 2.72
N PHE A 33 -7.35 4.38 2.61
CA PHE A 33 -7.80 5.76 2.42
C PHE A 33 -7.42 6.65 3.61
N VAL A 34 -7.63 6.17 4.84
CA VAL A 34 -7.26 6.91 6.07
C VAL A 34 -5.75 7.16 6.10
N ALA A 35 -4.93 6.15 5.79
CA ALA A 35 -3.48 6.32 5.75
C ALA A 35 -3.05 7.32 4.66
N GLN A 36 -3.67 7.31 3.48
CA GLN A 36 -3.40 8.30 2.43
C GLN A 36 -3.80 9.70 2.85
N PHE A 37 -4.94 9.86 3.50
CA PHE A 37 -5.36 11.15 4.04
C PHE A 37 -4.39 11.68 5.10
N LEU A 38 -4.03 10.83 6.07
CA LEU A 38 -3.06 11.19 7.12
C LEU A 38 -1.70 11.58 6.53
N LYS A 39 -1.25 10.91 5.47
CA LYS A 39 -0.02 11.26 4.76
C LYS A 39 -0.06 12.69 4.24
N ILE A 40 -1.17 13.11 3.61
CA ILE A 40 -1.33 14.47 3.11
C ILE A 40 -1.32 15.48 4.27
N VAL A 41 -2.03 15.19 5.35
CA VAL A 41 -2.09 16.05 6.53
C VAL A 41 -0.70 16.23 7.16
N ILE A 42 0.03 15.13 7.40
CA ILE A 42 1.37 15.18 7.97
C ILE A 42 2.32 15.96 7.05
N ALA A 43 2.28 15.68 5.75
CA ALA A 43 3.11 16.37 4.79
C ALA A 43 2.79 17.88 4.74
N PHE A 44 1.52 18.26 4.82
CA PHE A 44 1.11 19.67 4.90
C PHE A 44 1.61 20.36 6.18
N ILE A 45 1.52 19.69 7.34
CA ILE A 45 2.04 20.22 8.60
C ILE A 45 3.54 20.48 8.51
N MET A 46 4.29 19.53 7.91
CA MET A 46 5.75 19.62 7.82
C MET A 46 6.25 20.64 6.78
N THR A 47 5.57 20.76 5.65
CA THR A 47 6.07 21.56 4.51
C THR A 47 5.29 22.83 4.25
N ARG A 48 4.11 22.99 4.85
CA ARG A 48 3.16 24.10 4.60
C ARG A 48 2.74 24.21 3.12
N LYS A 49 2.98 23.17 2.32
CA LYS A 49 2.62 23.13 0.90
C LYS A 49 1.72 21.93 0.66
N VAL A 50 0.65 22.11 -0.12
CA VAL A 50 -0.19 21.01 -0.57
C VAL A 50 0.31 20.56 -1.93
N ASN A 51 0.73 19.30 -2.04
CA ASN A 51 1.12 18.69 -3.29
C ASN A 51 0.38 17.36 -3.48
N LEU A 52 -0.60 17.37 -4.38
CA LEU A 52 -1.42 16.19 -4.67
C LEU A 52 -0.62 14.99 -5.21
N LYS A 53 0.62 15.20 -5.67
CA LYS A 53 1.52 14.11 -6.07
C LYS A 53 1.85 13.18 -4.90
N TRP A 54 1.73 13.64 -3.66
CA TRP A 54 1.94 12.80 -2.46
C TRP A 54 0.86 11.74 -2.28
N PHE A 55 -0.34 11.95 -2.82
CA PHE A 55 -1.40 10.94 -2.82
C PHE A 55 -1.01 9.65 -3.59
N ILE A 56 -0.18 9.79 -4.64
CA ILE A 56 0.26 8.68 -5.49
C ILE A 56 1.71 8.26 -5.16
N SER A 57 2.40 9.00 -4.26
CA SER A 57 3.79 8.69 -3.95
C SER A 57 3.92 7.40 -3.15
N SER A 58 4.93 6.60 -3.49
CA SER A 58 5.24 5.33 -2.80
C SER A 58 5.99 5.50 -1.48
N GLY A 59 6.27 6.74 -1.04
CA GLY A 59 6.94 7.07 0.22
C GLY A 59 6.07 7.93 1.13
N GLY A 60 6.55 8.20 2.34
CA GLY A 60 5.90 9.04 3.34
C GLY A 60 5.11 8.28 4.41
N MET A 61 4.88 8.94 5.52
CA MET A 61 4.26 8.39 6.73
C MET A 61 2.79 8.78 6.81
N PRO A 62 1.87 7.85 7.16
CA PRO A 62 2.05 6.41 7.35
C PRO A 62 2.05 5.62 6.01
N SER A 63 2.58 4.37 6.02
CA SER A 63 2.52 3.47 4.86
C SER A 63 1.09 2.99 4.63
N SER A 64 0.52 3.33 3.48
CA SER A 64 -0.83 2.90 3.11
C SER A 64 -0.91 1.41 2.77
N HIS A 65 0.18 0.80 2.26
CA HIS A 65 0.24 -0.64 2.03
C HIS A 65 0.19 -1.44 3.33
N SER A 66 0.94 -0.98 4.35
CA SER A 66 0.90 -1.60 5.68
C SER A 66 -0.45 -1.40 6.36
N ALA A 67 -1.06 -0.21 6.22
CA ALA A 67 -2.38 0.06 6.76
C ALA A 67 -3.45 -0.85 6.13
N PHE A 68 -3.44 -0.99 4.80
CA PHE A 68 -4.34 -1.91 4.09
C PHE A 68 -4.17 -3.35 4.57
N ALA A 69 -2.92 -3.87 4.53
CA ALA A 69 -2.64 -5.27 4.84
C ALA A 69 -2.94 -5.60 6.30
N CYS A 70 -2.52 -4.75 7.25
CA CYS A 70 -2.79 -4.95 8.68
C CYS A 70 -4.28 -4.77 9.01
N GLY A 71 -4.97 -3.81 8.38
CA GLY A 71 -6.41 -3.62 8.56
C GLY A 71 -7.20 -4.83 8.09
N LEU A 72 -6.91 -5.31 6.88
CA LEU A 72 -7.54 -6.51 6.33
C LEU A 72 -7.26 -7.75 7.20
N SER A 73 -5.99 -7.99 7.56
CA SER A 73 -5.62 -9.15 8.37
C SER A 73 -6.25 -9.12 9.76
N THR A 74 -6.27 -7.94 10.41
CA THR A 74 -6.92 -7.78 11.71
C THR A 74 -8.43 -8.02 11.61
N ALA A 75 -9.09 -7.50 10.57
CA ALA A 75 -10.51 -7.75 10.34
C ALA A 75 -10.81 -9.24 10.13
N VAL A 76 -9.97 -9.96 9.36
CA VAL A 76 -10.10 -11.42 9.21
C VAL A 76 -9.97 -12.12 10.57
N GLY A 77 -8.99 -11.71 11.40
CA GLY A 77 -8.83 -12.27 12.74
C GLY A 77 -10.03 -12.00 13.65
N LEU A 78 -10.64 -10.83 13.57
CA LEU A 78 -11.84 -10.47 14.35
C LEU A 78 -13.10 -11.18 13.87
N ILE A 79 -13.24 -11.42 12.56
CA ILE A 79 -14.43 -12.07 11.97
C ILE A 79 -14.34 -13.59 12.08
N ASP A 80 -13.22 -14.18 11.65
CA ASP A 80 -13.04 -15.65 11.53
C ASP A 80 -12.36 -16.26 12.75
N GLY A 81 -11.84 -15.43 13.66
CA GLY A 81 -11.02 -15.84 14.81
C GLY A 81 -9.51 -15.86 14.47
N PHE A 82 -8.71 -15.46 15.46
CA PHE A 82 -7.23 -15.42 15.34
C PHE A 82 -6.58 -16.80 15.24
N SER A 83 -7.31 -17.88 15.53
CA SER A 83 -6.89 -19.26 15.34
C SER A 83 -7.24 -19.84 13.96
N SER A 84 -7.93 -19.08 13.12
CA SER A 84 -8.38 -19.56 11.81
C SER A 84 -7.24 -19.62 10.78
N THR A 85 -7.36 -20.55 9.85
CA THR A 85 -6.44 -20.64 8.69
C THR A 85 -6.48 -19.39 7.82
N ASN A 86 -7.65 -18.75 7.70
CA ASN A 86 -7.80 -17.50 6.95
C ASN A 86 -6.95 -16.39 7.57
N PHE A 87 -6.96 -16.28 8.91
CA PHE A 87 -6.10 -15.32 9.60
C PHE A 87 -4.61 -15.63 9.38
N ALA A 88 -4.20 -16.89 9.51
CA ALA A 88 -2.81 -17.28 9.30
C ALA A 88 -2.31 -16.92 7.89
N ILE A 89 -3.13 -17.16 6.86
CA ILE A 89 -2.83 -16.79 5.46
C ILE A 89 -2.74 -15.27 5.32
N SER A 90 -3.74 -14.54 5.82
CA SER A 90 -3.78 -13.06 5.70
C SER A 90 -2.62 -12.41 6.45
N LEU A 91 -2.25 -12.91 7.64
CA LEU A 91 -1.10 -12.45 8.40
C LEU A 91 0.20 -12.70 7.65
N THR A 92 0.37 -13.86 7.04
CA THR A 92 1.56 -14.19 6.25
C THR A 92 1.74 -13.20 5.09
N PHE A 93 0.68 -12.93 4.32
CA PHE A 93 0.72 -11.92 3.27
C PHE A 93 1.03 -10.52 3.81
N THR A 94 0.45 -10.16 4.96
CA THR A 94 0.72 -8.88 5.63
C THR A 94 2.20 -8.72 5.97
N LEU A 95 2.82 -9.74 6.54
CA LEU A 95 4.24 -9.72 6.88
C LEU A 95 5.12 -9.60 5.63
N ILE A 96 4.79 -10.31 4.54
CA ILE A 96 5.50 -10.21 3.26
C ILE A 96 5.39 -8.79 2.70
N VAL A 97 4.19 -8.18 2.70
CA VAL A 97 3.98 -6.80 2.23
C VAL A 97 4.79 -5.80 3.05
N MET A 98 4.80 -5.94 4.38
CA MET A 98 5.56 -5.06 5.26
C MET A 98 7.07 -5.21 5.07
N TYR A 99 7.54 -6.45 4.91
CA TYR A 99 8.94 -6.75 4.64
C TYR A 99 9.41 -6.18 3.29
N ASP A 100 8.60 -6.36 2.22
CA ASP A 100 8.87 -5.76 0.92
C ASP A 100 8.96 -4.23 1.01
N ALA A 101 7.97 -3.61 1.67
CA ALA A 101 7.90 -2.16 1.80
C ALA A 101 9.10 -1.56 2.56
N ALA A 102 9.56 -2.20 3.66
CA ALA A 102 10.65 -1.71 4.49
C ALA A 102 12.04 -2.13 4.01
N GLY A 103 12.14 -3.27 3.30
CA GLY A 103 13.38 -3.91 2.87
C GLY A 103 13.63 -3.78 1.38
N VAL A 104 13.04 -4.67 0.58
CA VAL A 104 13.37 -4.87 -0.83
C VAL A 104 13.29 -3.57 -1.63
N ARG A 105 12.19 -2.83 -1.51
CA ARG A 105 12.00 -1.56 -2.24
C ARG A 105 12.96 -0.49 -1.79
N ARG A 106 13.31 -0.45 -0.50
CA ARG A 106 14.28 0.51 0.01
C ARG A 106 15.69 0.24 -0.52
N GLU A 107 16.08 -1.01 -0.58
CA GLU A 107 17.37 -1.39 -1.17
C GLU A 107 17.41 -1.12 -2.68
N ALA A 108 16.34 -1.38 -3.42
CA ALA A 108 16.23 -1.00 -4.82
C ALA A 108 16.38 0.52 -5.03
N GLY A 109 15.82 1.34 -4.12
CA GLY A 109 16.00 2.80 -4.15
C GLY A 109 17.47 3.22 -3.94
N LYS A 110 18.19 2.59 -3.00
CA LYS A 110 19.64 2.84 -2.80
C LYS A 110 20.47 2.42 -4.02
N GLN A 111 20.14 1.27 -4.62
CA GLN A 111 20.79 0.83 -5.85
C GLN A 111 20.55 1.82 -7.00
N ALA A 112 19.34 2.34 -7.13
CA ALA A 112 19.01 3.37 -8.11
C ALA A 112 19.83 4.65 -7.89
N GLN A 113 19.99 5.07 -6.62
CA GLN A 113 20.84 6.21 -6.26
C GLN A 113 22.29 5.98 -6.66
N THR A 114 22.88 4.86 -6.28
CA THR A 114 24.27 4.52 -6.64
C THR A 114 24.47 4.48 -8.15
N LEU A 115 23.51 3.92 -8.90
CA LEU A 115 23.58 3.89 -10.36
C LEU A 115 23.49 5.29 -10.96
N ASN A 116 22.64 6.16 -10.44
CA ASN A 116 22.56 7.56 -10.90
C ASN A 116 23.85 8.31 -10.62
N GLU A 117 24.49 8.11 -9.45
CA GLU A 117 25.79 8.70 -9.08
C GLU A 117 26.91 8.21 -10.02
N ILE A 118 26.95 6.91 -10.35
CA ILE A 118 27.91 6.34 -11.31
C ILE A 118 27.70 6.96 -12.70
N ILE A 119 26.46 7.06 -13.15
CA ILE A 119 26.12 7.67 -14.44
C ILE A 119 26.59 9.13 -14.49
N GLU A 120 26.36 9.91 -13.44
CA GLU A 120 26.78 11.32 -13.36
C GLU A 120 28.32 11.45 -13.31
N MET A 121 29.03 10.50 -12.69
CA MET A 121 30.48 10.54 -12.53
C MET A 121 31.23 10.13 -13.81
N TYR A 122 30.75 9.13 -14.53
CA TYR A 122 31.48 8.53 -15.66
C TYR A 122 30.96 8.96 -17.03
N LEU A 123 29.78 9.52 -17.14
CA LEU A 123 29.29 10.01 -18.40
C LEU A 123 29.62 11.50 -18.56
N SER A 124 30.10 11.84 -19.76
CA SER A 124 30.50 13.20 -20.14
C SER A 124 29.42 14.25 -19.73
N PRO A 125 29.83 15.48 -19.34
CA PRO A 125 28.91 16.58 -19.01
C PRO A 125 27.83 16.86 -20.07
N HIS A 126 28.02 16.38 -21.30
CA HIS A 126 27.08 16.52 -22.42
C HIS A 126 26.08 15.36 -22.51
N TYR A 127 26.25 14.27 -21.74
CA TYR A 127 25.30 13.17 -21.70
C TYR A 127 24.24 13.43 -20.64
N LYS A 128 23.03 13.74 -21.08
CA LYS A 128 21.86 13.74 -20.20
C LYS A 128 21.18 12.38 -20.35
N PRO A 129 21.17 11.53 -19.30
CA PRO A 129 20.45 10.27 -19.38
C PRO A 129 18.98 10.54 -19.72
N GLN A 130 18.44 9.80 -20.67
CA GLN A 130 17.06 9.94 -21.15
C GLN A 130 16.05 9.71 -20.02
N TYR A 131 16.45 8.92 -18.98
CA TYR A 131 15.68 8.66 -17.77
C TYR A 131 16.59 8.62 -16.55
N LYS A 132 16.24 9.38 -15.52
CA LYS A 132 16.85 9.25 -14.20
C LYS A 132 16.11 8.14 -13.43
N LEU A 133 16.86 7.20 -12.83
CA LEU A 133 16.27 6.14 -12.02
C LEU A 133 15.61 6.73 -10.78
N LYS A 134 14.42 6.19 -10.42
CA LYS A 134 13.67 6.65 -9.25
C LYS A 134 14.34 6.15 -7.97
N GLU A 135 14.89 7.06 -7.18
CA GLU A 135 15.66 6.75 -5.97
C GLU A 135 14.77 6.54 -4.73
N LEU A 136 13.70 7.33 -4.62
CA LEU A 136 12.77 7.25 -3.48
C LEU A 136 11.73 6.14 -3.71
N ILE A 137 12.17 4.90 -3.58
CA ILE A 137 11.33 3.71 -3.65
C ILE A 137 11.40 3.00 -2.30
N GLY A 138 10.25 2.76 -1.66
CA GLY A 138 10.17 2.10 -0.37
C GLY A 138 9.94 3.02 0.82
N HIS A 139 9.70 2.43 1.94
CA HIS A 139 9.32 3.09 3.18
C HIS A 139 10.41 2.92 4.25
N LYS A 140 10.52 3.88 5.16
CA LYS A 140 11.27 3.68 6.40
C LYS A 140 10.51 2.68 7.30
N PRO A 141 11.19 1.87 8.11
CA PRO A 141 10.52 0.97 9.05
C PRO A 141 9.47 1.67 9.92
N THR A 142 9.75 2.89 10.36
CA THR A 142 8.82 3.72 11.14
C THR A 142 7.53 4.05 10.39
N GLU A 143 7.59 4.25 9.07
CA GLU A 143 6.42 4.50 8.23
C GLU A 143 5.55 3.25 8.07
N VAL A 144 6.21 2.07 8.00
CA VAL A 144 5.56 0.75 7.93
C VAL A 144 4.84 0.45 9.24
N PHE A 145 5.49 0.65 10.39
CA PHE A 145 4.87 0.47 11.70
C PHE A 145 3.72 1.44 11.95
N ALA A 146 3.87 2.70 11.59
CA ALA A 146 2.78 3.67 11.71
C ALA A 146 1.57 3.27 10.85
N GLY A 147 1.81 2.76 9.64
CA GLY A 147 0.75 2.22 8.79
C GLY A 147 0.05 1.01 9.42
N ALA A 148 0.81 0.07 10.00
CA ALA A 148 0.27 -1.09 10.70
C ALA A 148 -0.66 -0.69 11.85
N ILE A 149 -0.24 0.28 12.69
CA ILE A 149 -1.06 0.81 13.78
C ILE A 149 -2.37 1.39 13.26
N VAL A 150 -2.32 2.20 12.19
CA VAL A 150 -3.54 2.76 11.57
C VAL A 150 -4.47 1.65 11.11
N GLY A 151 -3.96 0.62 10.42
CA GLY A 151 -4.78 -0.50 9.95
C GLY A 151 -5.46 -1.27 11.08
N ILE A 152 -4.70 -1.60 12.14
CA ILE A 152 -5.24 -2.30 13.32
C ILE A 152 -6.33 -1.47 14.00
N LEU A 153 -6.10 -0.17 14.21
CA LEU A 153 -7.08 0.72 14.83
C LEU A 153 -8.36 0.82 14.01
N ILE A 154 -8.27 0.97 12.70
CA ILE A 154 -9.45 1.02 11.84
C ILE A 154 -10.23 -0.31 11.89
N ALA A 155 -9.53 -1.45 11.86
CA ALA A 155 -10.18 -2.75 11.95
C ALA A 155 -10.94 -2.93 13.28
N THR A 156 -10.35 -2.54 14.40
CA THR A 156 -11.00 -2.64 15.73
C THR A 156 -12.15 -1.66 15.93
N ILE A 157 -12.22 -0.59 15.14
CA ILE A 157 -13.34 0.37 15.20
C ILE A 157 -14.49 -0.07 14.30
N MET A 158 -14.19 -0.74 13.18
CA MET A 158 -15.20 -1.08 12.16
C MET A 158 -15.83 -2.45 12.35
N ILE A 159 -15.18 -3.37 13.10
CA ILE A 159 -15.66 -4.71 13.44
C ILE A 159 -16.04 -4.78 14.89
#